data_cde3af31923d979e168ad8505697790f
#
_entry.id   cde3af31923d979e168ad8505697790f
#
_cell.length_a   1.000
_cell.length_b   1.000
_cell.length_c   1.000
_cell.angle_alpha   90.00
_cell.angle_beta   90.00
_cell.angle_gamma   90.00
#
_symmetry.space_group_name_H-M   'P 1'
#
loop_
_entity.id
_entity.type
_entity.pdbx_description
1 polymer ?
#
loop_
_entity_poly.entity_id
_entity_poly.type
_entity_poly.pdbx_seq_one_letter_code
_entity_poly.pdbx_strand_id
1 'polypeptide(L)'
;GMNPEDVDHINTHGTSTPLGDVAELKAISAVFGDHAKNININSTKSMTGHLLGAAGAIEAIASILAMQHGIIPPTINHSVVDDKIDPSLNLTLNTPQKREVNVAMSNTFGFGGHNACVLFKKLVD
;
A
#
# COMPACT_ATOMS: atom_id res chain seq x y z
N GLY A 1 15.29 13.69 -5.65
CA GLY A 1 13.99 13.76 -5.04
C GLY A 1 12.96 13.08 -5.93
N MET A 2 11.85 12.68 -5.35
CA MET A 2 10.69 12.12 -6.05
C MET A 2 9.48 12.99 -5.73
N ASN A 3 8.55 13.08 -6.68
CA ASN A 3 7.28 13.76 -6.50
C ASN A 3 6.19 12.74 -6.12
N PRO A 4 5.08 13.16 -5.52
CA PRO A 4 3.96 12.26 -5.23
C PRO A 4 3.47 11.50 -6.48
N GLU A 5 3.50 12.13 -7.64
CA GLU A 5 3.07 11.58 -8.93
C GLU A 5 3.96 10.43 -9.43
N ASP A 6 5.14 10.26 -8.87
CA ASP A 6 6.04 9.16 -9.24
C ASP A 6 5.65 7.83 -8.60
N VAL A 7 4.79 7.84 -7.56
CA VAL A 7 4.44 6.64 -6.80
C VAL A 7 3.36 5.83 -7.51
N ASP A 8 3.67 4.58 -7.80
CA ASP A 8 2.78 3.63 -8.50
C ASP A 8 2.04 2.68 -7.55
N HIS A 9 2.68 2.32 -6.44
CA HIS A 9 2.19 1.31 -5.52
C HIS A 9 2.43 1.70 -4.06
N ILE A 10 1.43 1.47 -3.21
CA ILE A 10 1.53 1.61 -1.76
C ILE A 10 1.09 0.32 -1.09
N ASN A 11 2.03 -0.34 -0.39
CA ASN A 11 1.72 -1.40 0.55
C ASN A 11 1.46 -0.76 1.92
N THR A 12 0.21 -0.73 2.32
CA THR A 12 -0.23 -0.03 3.53
C THR A 12 0.11 -0.80 4.81
N HIS A 13 0.08 -0.10 5.93
CA HIS A 13 0.05 -0.77 7.23
C HIS A 13 -1.20 -1.66 7.35
N GLY A 14 -2.37 -1.16 7.02
CA GLY A 14 -3.58 -1.91 6.68
C GLY A 14 -3.87 -3.13 7.56
N THR A 15 -4.11 -2.91 8.86
CA THR A 15 -4.30 -3.99 9.85
C THR A 15 -5.74 -4.45 9.98
N SER A 16 -6.64 -3.93 9.17
CA SER A 16 -8.09 -4.22 9.23
C SER A 16 -8.74 -3.81 10.57
N THR A 17 -8.33 -2.66 11.09
CA THR A 17 -8.97 -2.05 12.27
C THR A 17 -10.00 -0.99 11.84
N PRO A 18 -11.11 -0.81 12.60
CA PRO A 18 -12.21 0.08 12.19
C PRO A 18 -11.82 1.54 11.93
N LEU A 19 -10.76 2.02 12.57
CA LEU A 19 -10.28 3.39 12.41
C LEU A 19 -8.98 3.47 11.60
N GLY A 20 -8.12 2.46 11.70
CA GLY A 20 -6.78 2.49 11.14
C GLY A 20 -6.77 2.58 9.62
N ASP A 21 -7.46 1.68 8.96
CA ASP A 21 -7.48 1.61 7.49
C ASP A 21 -8.08 2.88 6.88
N VAL A 22 -9.20 3.37 7.44
CA VAL A 22 -9.86 4.60 6.97
C VAL A 22 -8.96 5.82 7.17
N ALA A 23 -8.27 5.90 8.32
CA ALA A 23 -7.36 7.01 8.61
C ALA A 23 -6.14 6.99 7.66
N GLU A 24 -5.56 5.82 7.40
CA GLU A 24 -4.45 5.67 6.47
C GLU A 24 -4.83 6.06 5.03
N LEU A 25 -5.98 5.59 4.54
CA LEU A 25 -6.45 5.93 3.20
C LEU A 25 -6.78 7.43 3.06
N LYS A 26 -7.31 8.07 4.11
CA LYS A 26 -7.49 9.52 4.14
C LYS A 26 -6.15 10.27 4.08
N ALA A 27 -5.14 9.79 4.80
CA ALA A 27 -3.80 10.38 4.76
C ALA A 27 -3.16 10.23 3.37
N ILE A 28 -3.30 9.07 2.74
CA ILE A 28 -2.86 8.83 1.36
C ILE A 28 -3.55 9.82 0.41
N SER A 29 -4.88 9.94 0.49
CA SER A 29 -5.63 10.89 -0.35
C SER A 29 -5.19 12.35 -0.12
N ALA A 30 -4.90 12.72 1.12
CA ALA A 30 -4.45 14.08 1.44
C ALA A 30 -3.05 14.39 0.88
N VAL A 31 -2.15 13.41 0.87
CA VAL A 31 -0.77 13.57 0.38
C VAL A 31 -0.70 13.54 -1.14
N PHE A 32 -1.41 12.59 -1.77
CA PHE A 32 -1.31 12.33 -3.21
C PHE A 32 -2.38 13.05 -4.04
N GLY A 33 -3.39 13.66 -3.41
CA GLY A 33 -4.43 14.39 -4.11
C GLY A 33 -5.11 13.55 -5.20
N ASP A 34 -5.29 14.13 -6.38
CA ASP A 34 -5.90 13.44 -7.51
C ASP A 34 -5.09 12.23 -8.02
N HIS A 35 -3.78 12.20 -7.76
CA HIS A 35 -2.93 11.08 -8.14
C HIS A 35 -3.23 9.80 -7.32
N ALA A 36 -3.81 9.90 -6.13
CA ALA A 36 -4.17 8.75 -5.30
C ALA A 36 -5.01 7.70 -6.06
N LYS A 37 -5.84 8.14 -6.99
CA LYS A 37 -6.69 7.28 -7.85
C LYS A 37 -5.88 6.44 -8.83
N ASN A 38 -4.66 6.86 -9.13
CA ASN A 38 -3.75 6.20 -10.07
C ASN A 38 -2.78 5.25 -9.37
N ILE A 39 -2.78 5.21 -8.05
CA ILE A 39 -1.92 4.35 -7.25
C ILE A 39 -2.63 3.03 -6.97
N ASN A 40 -1.92 1.91 -7.15
CA ASN A 40 -2.38 0.65 -6.58
C ASN A 40 -2.09 0.62 -5.08
N ILE A 41 -3.12 0.53 -4.28
CA ILE A 41 -3.04 0.45 -2.83
C ILE A 41 -3.42 -0.97 -2.41
N ASN A 42 -2.64 -1.58 -1.52
CA ASN A 42 -2.97 -2.89 -0.98
C ASN A 42 -2.47 -3.05 0.46
N SER A 43 -2.89 -4.11 1.12
CA SER A 43 -2.29 -4.61 2.35
C SER A 43 -1.96 -6.10 2.20
N THR A 44 -0.67 -6.43 2.15
CA THR A 44 -0.22 -7.83 2.14
C THR A 44 -0.48 -8.56 3.45
N LYS A 45 -0.81 -7.84 4.53
CA LYS A 45 -1.27 -8.45 5.79
C LYS A 45 -2.53 -9.30 5.63
N SER A 46 -3.33 -9.03 4.61
CA SER A 46 -4.48 -9.89 4.27
C SER A 46 -4.07 -11.32 3.95
N MET A 47 -2.83 -11.55 3.49
CA MET A 47 -2.27 -12.86 3.16
C MET A 47 -1.32 -13.39 4.24
N THR A 48 -0.47 -12.52 4.80
CA THR A 48 0.61 -12.93 5.71
C THR A 48 0.23 -12.85 7.19
N GLY A 49 -0.83 -12.13 7.52
CA GLY A 49 -1.08 -11.68 8.88
C GLY A 49 -0.12 -10.56 9.32
N HIS A 50 -0.27 -10.09 10.53
CA HIS A 50 0.58 -9.05 11.10
C HIS A 50 1.79 -9.67 11.81
N LEU A 51 2.98 -9.54 11.22
CA LEU A 51 4.21 -10.13 11.75
C LEU A 51 4.93 -9.26 12.81
N LEU A 52 4.25 -8.29 13.38
CA LEU A 52 4.78 -7.39 14.40
C LEU A 52 6.11 -6.73 13.93
N GLY A 53 7.20 -6.97 14.65
CA GLY A 53 8.51 -6.39 14.30
C GLY A 53 9.07 -6.82 12.95
N ALA A 54 8.64 -7.95 12.40
CA ALA A 54 9.04 -8.39 11.05
C ALA A 54 8.13 -7.87 9.93
N ALA A 55 6.99 -7.25 10.25
CA ALA A 55 6.01 -6.82 9.26
C ALA A 55 6.61 -5.88 8.20
N GLY A 56 7.33 -4.85 8.63
CA GLY A 56 7.94 -3.89 7.70
C GLY A 56 8.94 -4.53 6.74
N ALA A 57 9.73 -5.50 7.19
CA ALA A 57 10.70 -6.20 6.34
C ALA A 57 10.01 -7.07 5.27
N ILE A 58 8.99 -7.84 5.65
CA ILE A 58 8.23 -8.69 4.72
C ILE A 58 7.47 -7.83 3.69
N GLU A 59 6.87 -6.74 4.12
CA GLU A 59 6.14 -5.80 3.26
C GLU A 59 7.07 -5.05 2.30
N ALA A 60 8.29 -4.71 2.74
CA ALA A 60 9.32 -4.16 1.87
C ALA A 60 9.72 -5.16 0.78
N ILE A 61 9.96 -6.43 1.14
CA ILE A 61 10.26 -7.50 0.18
C ILE A 61 9.11 -7.67 -0.83
N ALA A 62 7.87 -7.72 -0.35
CA ALA A 62 6.69 -7.83 -1.23
C ALA A 62 6.59 -6.67 -2.21
N SER A 63 6.87 -5.45 -1.76
CA SER A 63 6.87 -4.24 -2.61
C SER A 63 7.98 -4.29 -3.67
N ILE A 64 9.17 -4.73 -3.30
CA ILE A 64 10.30 -4.91 -4.24
C ILE A 64 9.97 -5.99 -5.29
N LEU A 65 9.39 -7.12 -4.87
CA LEU A 65 8.98 -8.18 -5.78
C LEU A 65 7.86 -7.72 -6.73
N ALA A 66 6.92 -6.91 -6.25
CA ALA A 66 5.90 -6.29 -7.09
C ALA A 66 6.54 -5.43 -8.20
N MET A 67 7.57 -4.65 -7.87
CA MET A 67 8.34 -3.87 -8.84
C MET A 67 9.07 -4.76 -9.86
N GLN A 68 9.70 -5.84 -9.41
CA GLN A 68 10.46 -6.74 -10.28
C GLN A 68 9.57 -7.49 -11.26
N HIS A 69 8.42 -7.96 -10.80
CA HIS A 69 7.52 -8.80 -11.59
C HIS A 69 6.41 -8.04 -12.32
N GLY A 70 6.20 -6.76 -12.00
CA GLY A 70 5.11 -5.96 -12.56
C GLY A 70 3.73 -6.51 -12.17
N ILE A 71 3.61 -7.04 -10.96
CA ILE A 71 2.37 -7.61 -10.42
C ILE A 71 2.14 -7.08 -9.02
N ILE A 72 1.06 -6.35 -8.83
CA ILE A 72 0.62 -5.88 -7.51
C ILE A 72 -0.14 -7.01 -6.81
N PRO A 73 0.32 -7.49 -5.64
CA PRO A 73 -0.42 -8.47 -4.87
C PRO A 73 -1.73 -7.86 -4.35
N PRO A 74 -2.82 -8.64 -4.29
CA PRO A 74 -4.11 -8.10 -3.86
C PRO A 74 -4.23 -8.00 -2.35
N THR A 75 -5.17 -7.17 -1.89
CA THR A 75 -5.81 -7.31 -0.59
C THR A 75 -6.88 -8.38 -0.72
N ILE A 76 -6.68 -9.55 -0.10
CA ILE A 76 -7.63 -10.68 -0.15
C ILE A 76 -8.62 -10.65 1.02
N ASN A 77 -9.60 -11.56 0.99
CA ASN A 77 -10.64 -11.71 2.01
C ASN A 77 -11.57 -10.48 2.14
N HIS A 78 -11.65 -9.67 1.11
CA HIS A 78 -12.56 -8.53 1.07
C HIS A 78 -13.94 -8.98 0.53
N SER A 79 -15.01 -8.69 1.28
CA SER A 79 -16.37 -9.08 0.91
C SER A 79 -17.36 -7.92 0.89
N VAL A 80 -17.11 -6.87 1.67
CA VAL A 80 -18.03 -5.73 1.80
C VAL A 80 -17.24 -4.42 1.72
N VAL A 81 -17.69 -3.51 0.86
CA VAL A 81 -17.09 -2.18 0.73
C VAL A 81 -17.47 -1.34 1.95
N ASP A 82 -16.48 -0.68 2.57
CA ASP A 82 -16.70 0.30 3.63
C ASP A 82 -17.12 1.64 3.01
N ASP A 83 -18.28 2.16 3.40
CA ASP A 83 -18.83 3.42 2.92
C ASP A 83 -18.01 4.67 3.32
N LYS A 84 -17.11 4.53 4.27
CA LYS A 84 -16.18 5.58 4.70
C LYS A 84 -14.93 5.71 3.84
N ILE A 85 -14.71 4.78 2.92
CA ILE A 85 -13.57 4.77 2.00
C ILE A 85 -13.99 5.36 0.65
N ASP A 86 -13.15 6.23 0.10
CA ASP A 86 -13.36 6.79 -1.24
C ASP A 86 -13.39 5.67 -2.29
N PRO A 87 -14.52 5.45 -2.98
CA PRO A 87 -14.65 4.38 -3.95
C PRO A 87 -13.80 4.58 -5.21
N SER A 88 -13.21 5.76 -5.40
CA SER A 88 -12.32 6.03 -6.53
C SER A 88 -10.91 5.47 -6.34
N LEU A 89 -10.53 5.08 -5.11
CA LEU A 89 -9.22 4.49 -4.82
C LEU A 89 -9.14 3.05 -5.33
N ASN A 90 -8.00 2.71 -5.95
CA ASN A 90 -7.72 1.34 -6.37
C ASN A 90 -7.08 0.53 -5.24
N LEU A 91 -7.90 -0.15 -4.45
CA LEU A 91 -7.44 -0.96 -3.32
C LEU A 91 -6.93 -2.35 -3.71
N THR A 92 -6.87 -2.66 -4.99
CA THR A 92 -6.37 -3.94 -5.52
C THR A 92 -7.04 -5.14 -4.83
N LEU A 93 -8.38 -5.15 -4.80
CA LEU A 93 -9.16 -6.10 -4.00
C LEU A 93 -9.23 -7.48 -4.66
N ASN A 94 -8.95 -8.52 -3.88
CA ASN A 94 -9.12 -9.96 -4.17
C ASN A 94 -8.35 -10.51 -5.38
N THR A 95 -7.97 -9.68 -6.35
CA THR A 95 -7.32 -10.12 -7.58
C THR A 95 -6.04 -9.32 -7.82
N PRO A 96 -4.91 -9.98 -8.12
CA PRO A 96 -3.67 -9.27 -8.44
C PRO A 96 -3.83 -8.44 -9.71
N GLN A 97 -3.15 -7.31 -9.78
CA GLN A 97 -3.17 -6.44 -10.95
C GLN A 97 -1.80 -6.36 -11.59
N LYS A 98 -1.74 -6.56 -12.91
CA LYS A 98 -0.53 -6.33 -13.70
C LYS A 98 -0.35 -4.82 -13.90
N ARG A 99 0.83 -4.34 -13.54
CA ARG A 99 1.21 -2.94 -13.72
C ARG A 99 2.72 -2.82 -13.69
N GLU A 100 3.28 -1.98 -14.54
CA GLU A 100 4.65 -1.52 -14.34
C GLU A 100 4.74 -0.66 -13.08
N VAL A 101 5.65 -1.02 -12.17
CA VAL A 101 5.89 -0.32 -10.92
C VAL A 101 7.31 0.19 -10.91
N ASN A 102 7.48 1.50 -10.98
CA ASN A 102 8.79 2.16 -10.92
C ASN A 102 9.10 2.68 -9.52
N VAL A 103 8.08 3.07 -8.78
CA VAL A 103 8.19 3.52 -7.38
C VAL A 103 7.13 2.84 -6.52
N ALA A 104 7.58 2.19 -5.47
CA ALA A 104 6.72 1.59 -4.45
C ALA A 104 6.97 2.20 -3.08
N MET A 105 5.92 2.37 -2.29
CA MET A 105 5.97 2.82 -0.90
C MET A 105 5.45 1.73 0.02
N SER A 106 6.07 1.56 1.17
CA SER A 106 5.61 0.68 2.25
C SER A 106 5.45 1.49 3.52
N ASN A 107 4.27 1.42 4.14
CA ASN A 107 3.93 2.12 5.38
C ASN A 107 3.91 1.16 6.56
N THR A 108 4.43 1.61 7.69
CA THR A 108 4.36 0.89 8.96
C THR A 108 4.02 1.86 10.08
N PHE A 109 2.98 1.55 10.85
CA PHE A 109 2.56 2.33 12.01
C PHE A 109 2.67 1.48 13.26
N GLY A 110 3.58 1.88 14.16
CA GLY A 110 3.88 1.14 15.39
C GLY A 110 3.21 1.75 16.62
N PHE A 111 3.13 0.94 17.69
CA PHE A 111 2.69 1.42 18.99
C PHE A 111 3.54 2.59 19.49
N GLY A 112 2.91 3.52 20.21
CA GLY A 112 3.57 4.73 20.70
C GLY A 112 3.67 5.86 19.67
N GLY A 113 2.99 5.74 18.51
CA GLY A 113 2.93 6.79 17.49
C GLY A 113 4.14 6.77 16.54
N HIS A 114 4.85 5.67 16.44
CA HIS A 114 5.93 5.51 15.47
C HIS A 114 5.36 5.25 14.08
N ASN A 115 5.55 6.22 13.17
CA ASN A 115 5.17 6.09 11.78
C ASN A 115 6.43 6.06 10.91
N ALA A 116 6.54 5.08 10.04
CA ALA A 116 7.64 4.95 9.09
C ALA A 116 7.10 4.66 7.70
N CYS A 117 7.64 5.38 6.70
CA CYS A 117 7.38 5.14 5.29
C CYS A 117 8.72 4.91 4.59
N VAL A 118 8.80 3.86 3.80
CA VAL A 118 9.99 3.57 2.99
C VAL A 118 9.59 3.58 1.53
N LEU A 119 10.35 4.31 0.71
CA LEU A 119 10.18 4.33 -0.73
C LEU A 119 11.30 3.53 -1.41
N PHE A 120 10.89 2.73 -2.38
CA PHE A 120 11.77 1.98 -3.27
C PHE A 120 11.60 2.51 -4.69
N LYS A 121 12.71 2.74 -5.38
CA LYS A 121 12.71 3.10 -6.79
C LYS A 121 13.44 2.03 -7.59
N LYS A 122 12.88 1.68 -8.74
CA LYS A 122 13.53 0.77 -9.68
C LYS A 122 14.84 1.38 -10.15
N LEU A 123 15.91 0.59 -10.07
CA LEU A 123 17.18 0.98 -10.64
C LEU A 123 17.06 0.96 -12.17
N VAL A 124 17.44 2.06 -12.80
CA VAL A 124 17.55 2.17 -14.25
C VAL A 124 19.03 2.27 -14.53
N ASP A 125 19.57 1.29 -15.27
CA ASP A 125 20.95 1.26 -15.73
C ASP A 125 21.19 2.30 -16.84
#